data_c5dd5611357bd739bf710a50849e97d7
#
_entry.id   c5dd5611357bd739bf710a50849e97d7
#
_cell.length_a   1.000
_cell.length_b   1.000
_cell.length_c   1.000
_cell.angle_alpha   90.00
_cell.angle_beta   90.00
_cell.angle_gamma   90.00
#
_symmetry.space_group_name_H-M   'P 1'
#
loop_
_entity.id
_entity.type
_entity.pdbx_description
1 polymer ?
#
loop_
_entity_poly.entity_id
_entity_poly.type
_entity_poly.pdbx_seq_one_letter_code
_entity_poly.pdbx_strand_id
1 'polypeptide(L)'
;MWISGKREAEPQLTNDFFFMSLTNNAYMESQAKAIKHPLEQPFHNNFLKKLEELRSMAIELELIFKGDVVLPYCDFLRDYEKTLTAMYKYQIIIKKINEENSKHPRSLEELSQLFSEKKYRDSLYVALDKLRESYDVVAQENIEKKLRKQIALI
;
A
#
# COMPACT_ATOMS: atom_id res chain seq x y z
N MET A 1 11.46 1.48 7.07
CA MET A 1 11.47 2.92 7.39
C MET A 1 10.31 3.61 6.70
N TRP A 2 9.53 4.34 7.45
CA TRP A 2 8.35 5.04 6.93
C TRP A 2 8.67 6.51 6.70
N ILE A 3 8.13 7.11 5.64
CA ILE A 3 8.24 8.55 5.44
C ILE A 3 7.35 9.22 6.48
N SER A 4 7.94 9.87 7.46
CA SER A 4 7.20 10.68 8.41
C SER A 4 7.17 12.13 7.92
N GLY A 5 5.98 12.62 7.66
CA GLY A 5 5.69 14.02 7.83
C GLY A 5 6.00 15.04 6.76
N LYS A 6 6.65 14.73 5.64
CA LYS A 6 6.77 15.72 4.55
C LYS A 6 5.76 15.44 3.43
N ARG A 7 4.52 15.78 3.71
CA ARG A 7 3.42 15.70 2.74
C ARG A 7 3.57 16.63 1.54
N GLU A 8 4.60 17.47 1.57
CA GLU A 8 4.91 18.45 0.52
C GLU A 8 6.04 17.99 -0.40
N ALA A 9 6.58 16.78 -0.20
CA ALA A 9 7.58 16.22 -1.12
C ALA A 9 6.97 16.06 -2.51
N GLU A 10 7.79 16.20 -3.55
CA GLU A 10 7.34 15.95 -4.91
C GLU A 10 6.74 14.54 -5.02
N PRO A 11 5.59 14.39 -5.72
CA PRO A 11 4.88 13.11 -5.84
C PRO A 11 5.76 11.97 -6.31
N GLN A 12 6.64 12.21 -7.27
CA GLN A 12 7.54 11.20 -7.80
C GLN A 12 8.55 10.72 -6.75
N LEU A 13 9.11 11.65 -5.97
CA LEU A 13 10.06 11.30 -4.91
C LEU A 13 9.41 10.44 -3.82
N THR A 14 8.18 10.75 -3.48
CA THR A 14 7.40 9.96 -2.52
C THR A 14 7.21 8.52 -3.01
N ASN A 15 6.80 8.35 -4.26
CA ASN A 15 6.65 7.03 -4.85
C ASN A 15 7.97 6.26 -4.91
N ASP A 16 9.05 6.90 -5.34
CA ASP A 16 10.37 6.26 -5.43
C ASP A 16 10.85 5.74 -4.08
N PHE A 17 10.60 6.49 -3.03
CA PHE A 17 10.91 6.05 -1.67
C PHE A 17 10.14 4.77 -1.29
N PHE A 18 8.86 4.70 -1.61
CA PHE A 18 8.08 3.49 -1.36
C PHE A 18 8.53 2.30 -2.18
N PHE A 19 8.86 2.51 -3.44
CA PHE A 19 9.42 1.45 -4.28
C PHE A 19 10.71 0.89 -3.68
N MET A 20 11.59 1.74 -3.19
CA MET A 20 12.81 1.29 -2.51
C MET A 20 12.50 0.43 -1.28
N SER A 21 11.51 0.81 -0.51
CA SER A 21 11.09 0.04 0.67
C SER A 21 10.49 -1.31 0.30
N LEU A 22 9.69 -1.38 -0.77
CA LEU A 22 9.08 -2.60 -1.25
C LEU A 22 10.09 -3.56 -1.90
N THR A 23 11.03 -3.03 -2.67
CA THR A 23 12.01 -3.85 -3.39
C THR A 23 13.06 -4.49 -2.49
N ASN A 24 13.21 -4.02 -1.26
CA ASN A 24 14.08 -4.66 -0.28
C ASN A 24 13.56 -6.01 0.23
N ASN A 25 12.34 -6.38 -0.15
CA ASN A 25 11.73 -7.64 0.23
C ASN A 25 11.30 -8.39 -1.03
N ALA A 26 11.87 -9.58 -1.25
CA ALA A 26 11.58 -10.41 -2.43
C ALA A 26 10.08 -10.73 -2.58
N TYR A 27 9.37 -10.89 -1.47
CA TYR A 27 7.93 -11.13 -1.47
C TYR A 27 7.14 -9.94 -2.04
N MET A 28 7.64 -8.73 -1.85
CA MET A 28 6.98 -7.49 -2.30
C MET A 28 7.43 -7.03 -3.69
N GLU A 29 8.46 -7.65 -4.25
CA GLU A 29 9.02 -7.23 -5.54
C GLU A 29 8.00 -7.26 -6.68
N SER A 30 7.14 -8.27 -6.71
CA SER A 30 6.09 -8.39 -7.74
C SER A 30 5.06 -7.28 -7.63
N GLN A 31 4.69 -6.87 -6.43
CA GLN A 31 3.78 -5.75 -6.20
C GLN A 31 4.42 -4.42 -6.61
N ALA A 32 5.70 -4.23 -6.29
CA ALA A 32 6.44 -3.04 -6.70
C ALA A 32 6.49 -2.91 -8.24
N LYS A 33 6.75 -4.00 -8.94
CA LYS A 33 6.73 -4.03 -10.41
C LYS A 33 5.36 -3.65 -10.96
N ALA A 34 4.29 -4.20 -10.41
CA ALA A 34 2.93 -3.89 -10.84
C ALA A 34 2.59 -2.40 -10.65
N ILE A 35 3.02 -1.82 -9.53
CA ILE A 35 2.78 -0.41 -9.23
C ILE A 35 3.60 0.49 -10.18
N LYS A 36 4.82 0.12 -10.53
CA LYS A 36 5.64 0.86 -11.50
C LYS A 36 5.07 0.83 -12.92
N HIS A 37 4.35 -0.24 -13.26
CA HIS A 37 3.77 -0.44 -14.59
C HIS A 37 2.24 -0.54 -14.51
N PRO A 38 1.56 0.54 -14.06
CA PRO A 38 0.13 0.50 -13.82
C PRO A 38 -0.65 0.19 -15.08
N LEU A 39 -1.66 -0.67 -14.96
CA LEU A 39 -2.54 -1.13 -16.03
C LEU A 39 -1.88 -2.00 -17.09
N GLU A 40 -0.58 -2.29 -16.99
CA GLU A 40 0.12 -3.17 -17.91
C GLU A 40 -0.06 -4.64 -17.51
N GLN A 41 -0.33 -5.49 -18.49
CA GLN A 41 -0.42 -6.94 -18.28
C GLN A 41 0.95 -7.61 -18.50
N PRO A 42 1.27 -8.68 -17.79
CA PRO A 42 0.43 -9.40 -16.79
C PRO A 42 0.44 -8.80 -15.38
N PHE A 43 1.19 -7.73 -15.15
CA PHE A 43 1.38 -7.13 -13.82
C PHE A 43 0.07 -6.72 -13.16
N HIS A 44 -0.85 -6.14 -13.93
CA HIS A 44 -2.15 -5.69 -13.42
C HIS A 44 -2.95 -6.85 -12.81
N ASN A 45 -3.11 -7.95 -13.53
CA ASN A 45 -3.83 -9.13 -13.03
C ASN A 45 -3.15 -9.75 -11.82
N ASN A 46 -1.83 -9.84 -11.84
CA ASN A 46 -1.07 -10.36 -10.70
C ASN A 46 -1.24 -9.50 -9.45
N PHE A 47 -1.29 -8.19 -9.63
CA PHE A 47 -1.54 -7.25 -8.53
C PHE A 47 -2.94 -7.43 -7.93
N LEU A 48 -3.97 -7.54 -8.76
CA LEU A 48 -5.34 -7.79 -8.30
C LEU A 48 -5.45 -9.09 -7.51
N LYS A 49 -4.78 -10.15 -7.96
CA LYS A 49 -4.72 -11.42 -7.23
C LYS A 49 -4.07 -11.28 -5.86
N LYS A 50 -3.00 -10.49 -5.75
CA LYS A 50 -2.34 -10.23 -4.47
C LYS A 50 -3.23 -9.46 -3.51
N LEU A 51 -3.99 -8.48 -3.99
CA LEU A 51 -4.96 -7.77 -3.15
C LEU A 51 -6.05 -8.73 -2.62
N GLU A 52 -6.53 -9.64 -3.46
CA GLU A 52 -7.48 -10.68 -3.06
C GLU A 52 -6.89 -11.63 -2.02
N GLU A 53 -5.66 -12.07 -2.21
CA GLU A 53 -4.96 -12.92 -1.24
C GLU A 53 -4.88 -12.25 0.14
N LEU A 54 -4.53 -10.96 0.20
CA LEU A 54 -4.47 -10.23 1.47
C LEU A 54 -5.83 -10.14 2.16
N ARG A 55 -6.89 -9.88 1.40
CA ARG A 55 -8.26 -9.87 1.93
C ARG A 55 -8.65 -11.24 2.47
N SER A 56 -8.36 -12.29 1.71
CA SER A 56 -8.65 -13.68 2.09
C SER A 56 -7.90 -14.08 3.35
N MET A 57 -6.63 -13.72 3.46
CA MET A 57 -5.83 -13.98 4.65
C MET A 57 -6.44 -13.35 5.91
N ALA A 58 -6.89 -12.10 5.82
CA ALA A 58 -7.54 -11.43 6.94
C ALA A 58 -8.83 -12.14 7.37
N ILE A 59 -9.65 -12.57 6.41
CA ILE A 59 -10.89 -13.31 6.67
C ILE A 59 -10.59 -14.68 7.29
N GLU A 60 -9.64 -15.42 6.73
CA GLU A 60 -9.25 -16.74 7.24
C GLU A 60 -8.75 -16.67 8.69
N LEU A 61 -7.94 -15.66 9.01
CA LEU A 61 -7.46 -15.47 10.38
C LEU A 61 -8.61 -15.22 11.35
N GLU A 62 -9.61 -14.42 10.98
CA GLU A 62 -10.78 -14.18 11.79
C GLU A 62 -11.63 -15.44 12.01
N LEU A 63 -11.65 -16.35 11.02
CA LEU A 63 -12.39 -17.61 11.11
C LEU A 63 -11.66 -18.66 11.97
N ILE A 64 -10.32 -18.69 11.93
CA ILE A 64 -9.50 -19.71 12.61
C ILE A 64 -9.27 -19.34 14.07
N PHE A 65 -8.97 -18.08 14.36
CA PHE A 65 -8.64 -17.62 15.70
C PHE A 65 -9.82 -16.94 16.37
N LYS A 66 -9.99 -17.21 17.65
CA LYS A 66 -11.05 -16.62 18.47
C LYS A 66 -10.53 -15.50 19.34
N GLY A 67 -11.38 -14.49 19.58
CA GLY A 67 -11.08 -13.37 20.45
C GLY A 67 -10.31 -12.25 19.77
N ASP A 68 -9.85 -11.30 20.60
CA ASP A 68 -9.28 -10.05 20.13
C ASP A 68 -7.81 -10.15 19.71
N VAL A 69 -7.17 -11.29 19.92
CA VAL A 69 -5.73 -11.48 19.65
C VAL A 69 -5.42 -11.34 18.16
N VAL A 70 -6.32 -11.79 17.29
CA VAL A 70 -6.12 -11.78 15.84
C VAL A 70 -6.47 -10.45 15.19
N LEU A 71 -7.33 -9.65 15.82
CA LEU A 71 -7.84 -8.41 15.23
C LEU A 71 -6.74 -7.42 14.82
N PRO A 72 -5.73 -7.14 15.65
CA PRO A 72 -4.64 -6.26 15.23
C PRO A 72 -3.90 -6.75 13.99
N TYR A 73 -3.72 -8.05 13.85
CA TYR A 73 -3.07 -8.64 12.67
C TYR A 73 -3.94 -8.50 11.42
N CYS A 74 -5.25 -8.72 11.56
CA CYS A 74 -6.21 -8.52 10.48
C CYS A 74 -6.28 -7.06 10.05
N ASP A 75 -6.26 -6.13 10.99
CA ASP A 75 -6.20 -4.69 10.70
C ASP A 75 -4.94 -4.34 9.92
N PHE A 76 -3.79 -4.90 10.31
CA PHE A 76 -2.54 -4.72 9.59
C PHE A 76 -2.64 -5.21 8.13
N LEU A 77 -3.19 -6.39 7.89
CA LEU A 77 -3.36 -6.92 6.54
C LEU A 77 -4.30 -6.07 5.69
N ARG A 78 -5.39 -5.59 6.27
CA ARG A 78 -6.33 -4.71 5.58
C ARG A 78 -5.72 -3.34 5.26
N ASP A 79 -4.98 -2.78 6.19
CA ASP A 79 -4.30 -1.50 5.99
C ASP A 79 -3.17 -1.64 4.97
N TYR A 80 -2.49 -2.77 4.94
CA TYR A 80 -1.50 -3.09 3.92
C TYR A 80 -2.13 -3.15 2.52
N GLU A 81 -3.26 -3.84 2.37
CA GLU A 81 -4.00 -3.91 1.11
C GLU A 81 -4.46 -2.52 0.65
N LYS A 82 -4.99 -1.72 1.55
CA LYS A 82 -5.43 -0.34 1.25
C LYS A 82 -4.26 0.55 0.82
N THR A 83 -3.10 0.37 1.44
CA THR A 83 -1.88 1.11 1.08
C THR A 83 -1.41 0.76 -0.32
N LEU A 84 -1.35 -0.53 -0.66
CA LEU A 84 -0.99 -0.97 -2.01
C LEU A 84 -1.97 -0.42 -3.05
N THR A 85 -3.26 -0.44 -2.75
CA THR A 85 -4.30 0.12 -3.62
C THR A 85 -4.12 1.63 -3.82
N ALA A 86 -3.84 2.36 -2.75
CA ALA A 86 -3.61 3.81 -2.81
C ALA A 86 -2.35 4.14 -3.62
N MET A 87 -1.27 3.38 -3.46
CA MET A 87 -0.04 3.54 -4.25
C MET A 87 -0.30 3.29 -5.74
N TYR A 88 -1.05 2.25 -6.05
CA TYR A 88 -1.40 1.91 -7.43
C TYR A 88 -2.21 3.01 -8.11
N LYS A 89 -3.25 3.49 -7.43
CA LYS A 89 -4.08 4.60 -7.93
C LYS A 89 -3.25 5.87 -8.13
N TYR A 90 -2.37 6.17 -7.19
CA TYR A 90 -1.51 7.34 -7.29
C TYR A 90 -0.56 7.23 -8.49
N GLN A 91 0.01 6.07 -8.71
CA GLN A 91 0.89 5.83 -9.86
C GLN A 91 0.15 5.99 -11.20
N ILE A 92 -1.10 5.59 -11.28
CA ILE A 92 -1.94 5.83 -12.47
C ILE A 92 -2.07 7.34 -12.73
N ILE A 93 -2.31 8.12 -11.70
CA ILE A 93 -2.43 9.57 -11.81
C ILE A 93 -1.11 10.21 -12.27
N ILE A 94 0.01 9.80 -11.70
CA ILE A 94 1.35 10.27 -12.11
C ILE A 94 1.62 9.94 -13.58
N LYS A 95 1.28 8.74 -14.01
CA LYS A 95 1.41 8.33 -15.41
C LYS A 95 0.58 9.22 -16.34
N LYS A 96 -0.66 9.50 -15.98
CA LYS A 96 -1.54 10.39 -16.77
C LYS A 96 -0.99 11.81 -16.85
N ILE A 97 -0.47 12.35 -15.75
CA ILE A 97 0.16 13.67 -15.72
C ILE A 97 1.36 13.70 -16.68
N ASN A 98 2.23 12.70 -16.64
CA ASN A 98 3.40 12.63 -17.51
C ASN A 98 3.03 12.50 -18.97
N GLU A 99 2.03 11.69 -19.30
CA GLU A 99 1.52 11.54 -20.68
C GLU A 99 0.93 12.83 -21.22
N GLU A 100 0.13 13.52 -20.42
CA GLU A 100 -0.45 14.80 -20.82
C GLU A 100 0.60 15.90 -20.99
N ASN A 101 1.59 15.94 -20.10
CA ASN A 101 2.70 16.89 -20.20
C ASN A 101 3.56 16.66 -21.45
N SER A 102 3.68 15.41 -21.91
CA SER A 102 4.38 15.06 -23.14
C SER A 102 3.66 15.59 -24.39
N LYS A 103 2.32 15.56 -24.38
CA LYS A 103 1.48 15.99 -25.52
C LYS A 103 1.29 17.51 -25.56
N HIS A 104 0.98 18.11 -24.44
CA HIS A 104 0.67 19.52 -24.28
C HIS A 104 1.39 20.05 -23.04
N PRO A 105 2.63 20.58 -23.17
CA PRO A 105 3.38 21.09 -22.05
C PRO A 105 2.58 22.11 -21.25
N ARG A 106 2.40 21.82 -19.96
CA ARG A 106 1.71 22.67 -19.00
C ARG A 106 2.53 22.74 -17.72
N SER A 107 2.20 23.69 -16.83
CA SER A 107 2.84 23.70 -15.52
C SER A 107 2.42 22.45 -14.72
N LEU A 108 3.31 21.98 -13.85
CA LEU A 108 3.02 20.88 -12.95
C LEU A 108 1.78 21.16 -12.09
N GLU A 109 1.60 22.39 -11.67
CA GLU A 109 0.43 22.83 -10.91
C GLU A 109 -0.88 22.66 -11.68
N GLU A 110 -0.92 23.09 -12.95
CA GLU A 110 -2.09 22.92 -13.81
C GLU A 110 -2.45 21.44 -14.02
N LEU A 111 -1.46 20.60 -14.27
CA LEU A 111 -1.65 19.18 -14.45
C LEU A 111 -2.11 18.50 -13.16
N SER A 112 -1.55 18.88 -12.03
CA SER A 112 -1.95 18.38 -10.73
C SER A 112 -3.40 18.69 -10.42
N GLN A 113 -3.86 19.88 -10.74
CA GLN A 113 -5.27 20.26 -10.60
C GLN A 113 -6.18 19.51 -11.56
N LEU A 114 -5.78 19.39 -12.82
CA LEU A 114 -6.57 18.70 -13.85
C LEU A 114 -6.87 17.24 -13.48
N PHE A 115 -5.91 16.52 -12.92
CA PHE A 115 -6.04 15.12 -12.55
C PHE A 115 -6.34 14.90 -11.06
N SER A 116 -6.56 15.96 -10.29
CA SER A 116 -6.83 15.88 -8.84
C SER A 116 -5.72 15.13 -8.08
N GLU A 117 -4.48 15.36 -8.43
CA GLU A 117 -3.31 14.68 -7.88
C GLU A 117 -3.27 14.76 -6.36
N LYS A 118 -3.57 15.93 -5.79
CA LYS A 118 -3.57 16.13 -4.33
C LYS A 118 -4.50 15.17 -3.59
N LYS A 119 -5.68 14.88 -4.15
CA LYS A 119 -6.65 13.95 -3.57
C LYS A 119 -6.05 12.55 -3.41
N TYR A 120 -5.40 12.06 -4.45
CA TYR A 120 -4.78 10.73 -4.44
C TYR A 120 -3.54 10.68 -3.56
N ARG A 121 -2.76 11.74 -3.54
CA ARG A 121 -1.61 11.88 -2.66
C ARG A 121 -2.03 11.89 -1.19
N ASP A 122 -3.03 12.67 -0.83
CA ASP A 122 -3.56 12.72 0.54
C ASP A 122 -4.12 11.36 0.98
N SER A 123 -4.82 10.66 0.09
CA SER A 123 -5.31 9.30 0.35
C SER A 123 -4.17 8.31 0.60
N LEU A 124 -3.06 8.43 -0.13
CA LEU A 124 -1.88 7.61 0.07
C LEU A 124 -1.26 7.86 1.45
N TYR A 125 -1.10 9.12 1.84
CA TYR A 125 -0.57 9.45 3.17
C TYR A 125 -1.45 8.95 4.31
N VAL A 126 -2.76 9.08 4.17
CA VAL A 126 -3.72 8.53 5.16
C VAL A 126 -3.58 7.02 5.29
N ALA A 127 -3.49 6.32 4.16
CA ALA A 127 -3.31 4.86 4.16
C ALA A 127 -2.00 4.44 4.83
N LEU A 128 -0.92 5.17 4.57
CA LEU A 128 0.40 4.91 5.16
C LEU A 128 0.42 5.16 6.67
N ASP A 129 -0.20 6.24 7.11
CA ASP A 129 -0.30 6.55 8.54
C ASP A 129 -1.04 5.42 9.29
N LYS A 130 -2.13 4.92 8.71
CA LYS A 130 -2.88 3.79 9.28
C LYS A 130 -2.08 2.50 9.28
N LEU A 131 -1.38 2.21 8.21
CA LEU A 131 -0.52 1.02 8.12
C LEU A 131 0.57 1.06 9.18
N ARG A 132 1.19 2.21 9.39
CA ARG A 132 2.19 2.42 10.43
C ARG A 132 1.62 2.15 11.82
N GLU A 133 0.44 2.69 12.11
CA GLU A 133 -0.25 2.47 13.38
C GLU A 133 -0.55 0.98 13.62
N SER A 134 -1.11 0.32 12.62
CA SER A 134 -1.42 -1.12 12.69
C SER A 134 -0.16 -1.96 12.87
N TYR A 135 0.91 -1.63 12.17
CA TYR A 135 2.20 -2.32 12.33
C TYR A 135 2.75 -2.15 13.75
N ASP A 136 2.72 -0.94 14.29
CA ASP A 136 3.21 -0.66 15.64
C ASP A 136 2.43 -1.47 16.70
N VAL A 137 1.13 -1.59 16.55
CA VAL A 137 0.30 -2.41 17.44
C VAL A 137 0.71 -3.88 17.37
N VAL A 138 0.87 -4.42 16.17
CA VAL A 138 1.30 -5.83 15.97
C VAL A 138 2.68 -6.08 16.61
N ALA A 139 3.61 -5.15 16.41
CA ALA A 139 4.96 -5.27 16.95
C ALA A 139 5.00 -5.15 18.48
N GLN A 140 4.27 -4.20 19.05
CA GLN A 140 4.25 -3.95 20.49
C GLN A 140 3.55 -5.05 21.27
N GLU A 141 2.44 -5.56 20.76
CA GLU A 141 1.64 -6.59 21.43
C GLU A 141 2.18 -8.01 21.22
N ASN A 142 3.23 -8.15 20.43
CA ASN A 142 3.82 -9.45 20.16
C ASN A 142 2.78 -10.48 19.65
N ILE A 143 1.94 -10.04 18.71
CA ILE A 143 0.79 -10.77 18.20
C ILE A 143 1.21 -12.13 17.61
N GLU A 144 2.31 -12.17 16.87
CA GLU A 144 2.81 -13.40 16.27
C GLU A 144 3.03 -14.50 17.32
N LYS A 145 3.63 -14.15 18.43
CA LYS A 145 3.86 -15.09 19.54
C LYS A 145 2.56 -15.58 20.15
N LYS A 146 1.59 -14.69 20.32
CA LYS A 146 0.25 -15.04 20.82
C LYS A 146 -0.48 -15.99 19.88
N LEU A 147 -0.43 -15.74 18.56
CA LEU A 147 -1.02 -16.62 17.56
C LEU A 147 -0.36 -18.00 17.54
N ARG A 148 0.96 -18.07 17.62
CA ARG A 148 1.69 -19.34 17.71
C ARG A 148 1.27 -20.19 18.91
N LYS A 149 1.03 -19.56 20.06
CA LYS A 149 0.49 -20.25 21.23
C LYS A 149 -0.89 -20.83 20.98
N GLN A 150 -1.79 -20.12 20.30
CA GLN A 150 -3.10 -20.62 19.94
C GLN A 150 -3.01 -21.83 19.00
N ILE A 151 -2.14 -21.79 18.02
CA ILE A 151 -1.90 -22.91 17.08
C ILE A 151 -1.42 -24.14 17.86
N ALA A 152 -0.53 -23.98 18.82
CA ALA A 152 0.00 -25.08 19.62
C ALA A 152 -1.08 -25.78 20.48
N LEU A 153 -2.20 -25.11 20.76
CA LEU A 153 -3.32 -25.66 21.54
C LEU A 153 -4.36 -26.38 20.69
N ILE A 154 -4.25 -26.28 19.38
CA ILE A 154 -5.12 -26.97 18.44
C ILE A 154 -4.53 -28.35 18.17
#